data_b64744789afbea521b5f4350cc089b6a
#
_entry.id   b64744789afbea521b5f4350cc089b6a
#
_cell.length_a   1.000
_cell.length_b   1.000
_cell.length_c   1.000
_cell.angle_alpha   90.00
_cell.angle_beta   90.00
_cell.angle_gamma   90.00
#
_symmetry.space_group_name_H-M   'P 1'
#
loop_
_entity.id
_entity.type
_entity.pdbx_description
1 polymer ?
#
loop_
_entity_poly.entity_id
_entity_poly.type
_entity_poly.pdbx_seq_one_letter_code
_entity_poly.pdbx_strand_id
1 'polypeptide(L)'
;KDSHCRVLVDIENYREKREQSLIRYANKVAREVAKTKKTKKLDYMNPYERRIIHSALQNDKYVITYSEGEEPHRRLVIEYKR
;
A
#
# COMPACT_ATOMS: atom_id res chain seq x y z
N LYS A 1 26.40 -17.50 6.07
CA LYS A 1 27.05 -17.19 4.99
C LYS A 1 26.61 -15.86 4.39
N ASP A 2 26.04 -15.87 3.31
CA ASP A 2 25.68 -14.63 2.64
C ASP A 2 24.77 -13.75 3.45
N SER A 3 24.03 -14.33 4.35
CA SER A 3 23.09 -13.54 5.10
C SER A 3 23.71 -12.46 5.94
N HIS A 4 24.95 -12.67 6.34
CA HIS A 4 25.62 -11.66 7.14
C HIS A 4 25.84 -10.38 6.36
N CYS A 5 26.33 -10.51 5.17
CA CYS A 5 26.58 -9.36 4.33
C CYS A 5 25.27 -8.69 3.96
N ARG A 6 24.25 -9.50 3.81
CA ARG A 6 22.98 -8.98 3.43
C ARG A 6 22.34 -8.11 4.50
N VAL A 7 22.63 -8.42 5.75
CA VAL A 7 22.07 -7.62 6.84
C VAL A 7 22.48 -6.17 6.71
N LEU A 8 23.74 -5.95 6.38
CA LEU A 8 24.22 -4.59 6.23
C LEU A 8 23.61 -3.90 5.02
N VAL A 9 23.51 -4.65 3.94
CA VAL A 9 22.91 -4.11 2.73
C VAL A 9 21.44 -3.86 2.93
N ASP A 10 20.81 -4.73 3.70
CA ASP A 10 19.37 -4.62 3.92
C ASP A 10 18.99 -3.34 4.64
N ILE A 11 19.87 -2.77 5.39
CA ILE A 11 19.56 -1.54 6.07
C ILE A 11 19.24 -0.45 5.04
N GLU A 12 19.97 -0.42 3.96
CA GLU A 12 19.71 0.53 2.90
C GLU A 12 18.56 0.11 2.01
N ASN A 13 18.46 -1.19 1.77
CA ASN A 13 17.43 -1.70 0.87
C ASN A 13 16.10 -1.93 1.58
N TYR A 14 16.09 -1.77 2.87
CA TYR A 14 14.88 -2.03 3.63
C TYR A 14 13.70 -1.18 3.14
N ARG A 15 13.95 0.08 2.89
CA ARG A 15 12.89 0.97 2.43
C ARG A 15 12.33 0.53 1.09
N GLU A 16 13.22 0.15 0.19
CA GLU A 16 12.80 -0.34 -1.11
C GLU A 16 11.92 -1.58 -0.99
N LYS A 17 12.36 -2.50 -0.14
CA LYS A 17 11.60 -3.73 0.06
C LYS A 17 10.26 -3.45 0.69
N ARG A 18 10.22 -2.56 1.65
CA ARG A 18 8.98 -2.19 2.30
C ARG A 18 8.05 -1.52 1.29
N GLU A 19 8.59 -0.66 0.47
CA GLU A 19 7.82 0.02 -0.56
C GLU A 19 7.21 -0.98 -1.52
N GLN A 20 8.01 -1.93 -1.98
CA GLN A 20 7.53 -2.94 -2.88
C GLN A 20 6.48 -3.83 -2.24
N SER A 21 6.66 -4.15 -0.96
CA SER A 21 5.68 -4.92 -0.22
C SER A 21 4.35 -4.20 -0.18
N LEU A 22 4.39 -2.91 0.07
CA LEU A 22 3.18 -2.11 0.14
C LEU A 22 2.49 -2.05 -1.23
N ILE A 23 3.29 -1.92 -2.28
CA ILE A 23 2.75 -1.88 -3.63
C ILE A 23 2.08 -3.20 -3.98
N ARG A 24 2.72 -4.31 -3.63
CA ARG A 24 2.12 -5.62 -3.87
C ARG A 24 0.83 -5.79 -3.10
N TYR A 25 0.86 -5.37 -1.85
CA TYR A 25 -0.32 -5.46 -1.01
C TYR A 25 -1.46 -4.61 -1.60
N ALA A 26 -1.12 -3.41 -2.02
CA ALA A 26 -2.11 -2.52 -2.61
C ALA A 26 -2.71 -3.13 -3.88
N ASN A 27 -1.86 -3.69 -4.73
CA ASN A 27 -2.34 -4.32 -5.96
C ASN A 27 -3.23 -5.51 -5.67
N LYS A 28 -2.87 -6.28 -4.66
CA LYS A 28 -3.67 -7.42 -4.27
C LYS A 28 -5.06 -6.99 -3.79
N VAL A 29 -5.09 -5.99 -2.93
CA VAL A 29 -6.36 -5.49 -2.41
C VAL A 29 -7.18 -4.85 -3.53
N ALA A 30 -6.51 -4.10 -4.41
CA ALA A 30 -7.20 -3.48 -5.53
C ALA A 30 -7.86 -4.53 -6.42
N ARG A 31 -7.15 -5.61 -6.65
CA ARG A 31 -7.70 -6.69 -7.46
C ARG A 31 -8.92 -7.31 -6.79
N GLU A 32 -8.84 -7.48 -5.48
CA GLU A 32 -9.97 -7.99 -4.72
C GLU A 32 -11.17 -7.06 -4.81
N VAL A 33 -10.92 -5.77 -4.64
CA VAL A 33 -11.97 -4.77 -4.70
C VAL A 33 -12.62 -4.78 -6.09
N ALA A 34 -11.79 -4.83 -7.13
CA ALA A 34 -12.31 -4.85 -8.48
C ALA A 34 -13.13 -6.10 -8.74
N LYS A 35 -12.74 -7.21 -8.14
CA LYS A 35 -13.41 -8.47 -8.34
C LYS A 35 -14.73 -8.55 -7.58
N THR A 36 -14.70 -8.13 -6.32
CA THR A 36 -15.89 -8.21 -5.46
C THR A 36 -16.72 -6.95 -5.51
N LYS A 37 -16.12 -5.86 -5.98
CA LYS A 37 -16.77 -4.55 -6.04
C LYS A 37 -17.18 -4.05 -4.67
N LYS A 38 -16.41 -4.41 -3.67
CA LYS A 38 -16.66 -3.99 -2.30
C LYS A 38 -15.52 -3.11 -1.81
N THR A 39 -15.88 -2.07 -1.10
CA THR A 39 -14.90 -1.15 -0.52
C THR A 39 -14.07 -1.87 0.52
N LYS A 40 -12.77 -1.60 0.51
CA LYS A 40 -11.85 -2.19 1.47
C LYS A 40 -11.13 -1.08 2.21
N LYS A 41 -11.19 -1.14 3.54
CA LYS A 41 -10.48 -0.18 4.38
C LYS A 41 -9.22 -0.83 4.91
N LEU A 42 -8.11 -0.15 4.72
CA LEU A 42 -6.82 -0.66 5.17
C LEU A 42 -6.58 -0.25 6.62
N ASP A 43 -5.59 -0.90 7.24
CA ASP A 43 -5.22 -0.54 8.60
C ASP A 43 -4.62 0.87 8.62
N TYR A 44 -4.56 1.43 9.82
CA TYR A 44 -3.94 2.73 9.99
C TYR A 44 -2.48 2.66 9.58
N MET A 45 -2.05 3.66 8.85
CA MET A 45 -0.69 3.73 8.33
C MET A 45 -0.16 5.14 8.50
N ASN A 46 1.17 5.25 8.49
CA ASN A 46 1.75 6.58 8.53
C ASN A 46 1.60 7.24 7.15
N PRO A 47 1.77 8.56 7.07
CA PRO A 47 1.56 9.28 5.81
C PRO A 47 2.43 8.77 4.67
N TYR A 48 3.65 8.35 4.99
CA TYR A 48 4.56 7.84 3.98
C TYR A 48 4.02 6.60 3.31
N GLU A 49 3.50 5.67 4.11
CA GLU A 49 2.97 4.43 3.59
C GLU A 49 1.69 4.65 2.79
N ARG A 50 0.85 5.54 3.26
CA ARG A 50 -0.37 5.86 2.54
C ARG A 50 -0.05 6.44 1.17
N ARG A 51 0.98 7.28 1.10
CA ARG A 51 1.37 7.88 -0.16
C ARG A 51 1.85 6.82 -1.15
N ILE A 52 2.59 5.84 -0.67
CA ILE A 52 3.08 4.78 -1.53
C ILE A 52 1.92 4.02 -2.15
N ILE A 53 0.96 3.64 -1.34
CA ILE A 53 -0.18 2.87 -1.83
C ILE A 53 -1.04 3.71 -2.76
N HIS A 54 -1.28 4.95 -2.40
CA HIS A 54 -2.07 5.84 -3.24
C HIS A 54 -1.42 6.02 -4.61
N SER A 55 -0.10 6.23 -4.62
CA SER A 55 0.62 6.38 -5.89
C SER A 55 0.54 5.10 -6.73
N ALA A 56 0.64 3.95 -6.07
CA ALA A 56 0.61 2.69 -6.79
C ALA A 56 -0.73 2.47 -7.49
N LEU A 57 -1.81 2.96 -6.89
CA LEU A 57 -3.14 2.74 -7.44
C LEU A 57 -3.73 3.96 -8.12
N GLN A 58 -2.94 5.01 -8.22
CA GLN A 58 -3.41 6.28 -8.77
C GLN A 58 -3.91 6.12 -10.20
N ASN A 59 -3.27 5.28 -10.97
CA ASN A 59 -3.63 5.07 -12.36
C ASN A 59 -4.44 3.80 -12.59
N ASP A 60 -4.94 3.21 -11.54
CA ASP A 60 -5.73 2.00 -11.68
C ASP A 60 -7.07 2.33 -12.32
N LYS A 61 -7.50 1.47 -13.20
CA LYS A 61 -8.75 1.68 -13.94
C LYS A 61 -9.98 1.26 -13.17
N TYR A 62 -9.81 0.42 -12.17
CA TYR A 62 -10.95 -0.22 -11.52
C TYR A 62 -11.18 0.24 -10.10
N VAL A 63 -10.22 0.88 -9.48
CA VAL A 63 -10.36 1.30 -8.10
C VAL A 63 -9.86 2.72 -7.92
N ILE A 64 -10.36 3.35 -6.87
CA ILE A 64 -9.86 4.65 -6.44
C ILE A 64 -9.40 4.52 -5.00
N THR A 65 -8.54 5.42 -4.59
CA THR A 65 -8.05 5.43 -3.22
C THR A 65 -8.24 6.80 -2.62
N TYR A 66 -8.51 6.84 -1.33
CA TYR A 66 -8.58 8.10 -0.61
C TYR A 66 -8.30 7.82 0.85
N SER A 67 -7.99 8.88 1.60
CA SER A 67 -7.72 8.76 3.01
C SER A 67 -8.97 9.10 3.80
N GLU A 68 -9.14 8.39 4.91
CA GLU A 68 -10.31 8.58 5.76
C GLU A 68 -9.84 8.72 7.19
N GLY A 69 -10.53 9.58 7.97
CA GLY A 69 -10.19 9.77 9.35
C GLY A 69 -9.25 10.94 9.56
N GLU A 70 -8.87 11.15 10.81
CA GLU A 70 -7.97 12.25 11.17
C GLU A 70 -6.72 11.70 11.84
N GLU A 71 -5.63 12.43 11.65
CA GLU A 71 -4.40 12.05 12.30
C GLU A 71 -4.61 12.00 13.81
N PRO A 72 -4.00 11.04 14.51
CA PRO A 72 -3.09 10.03 13.99
C PRO A 72 -3.80 8.75 13.51
N HIS A 73 -5.11 8.74 13.46
CA HIS A 73 -5.88 7.55 13.13
C HIS A 73 -6.42 7.58 11.70
N ARG A 74 -5.58 8.01 10.79
CA ARG A 74 -5.97 8.11 9.40
C ARG A 74 -5.62 6.84 8.65
N ARG A 75 -6.52 6.38 7.81
CA ARG A 75 -6.32 5.16 7.04
C ARG A 75 -6.66 5.39 5.59
N LEU A 76 -6.20 4.47 4.75
CA LEU A 76 -6.48 4.52 3.34
C LEU A 76 -7.65 3.60 3.01
N VAL A 77 -8.48 4.03 2.10
CA VAL A 77 -9.64 3.26 1.66
C VAL A 77 -9.50 3.01 0.16
N ILE A 78 -9.79 1.79 -0.26
CA ILE A 78 -9.76 1.43 -1.67
C ILE A 78 -11.19 1.09 -2.06
N GLU A 79 -11.71 1.82 -3.02
CA GLU A 79 -13.10 1.68 -3.42
C GLU A 79 -13.20 1.33 -4.90
N TYR A 80 -14.20 0.53 -5.24
CA TYR A 80 -14.41 0.16 -6.63
C TYR A 80 -14.85 1.38 -7.43
N LYS A 81 -14.19 1.59 -8.53
CA LYS A 81 -14.48 2.72 -9.41
C LYS A 81 -15.51 2.29 -10.45
N ARG A 82 -16.55 3.05 -10.53
CA ARG A 82 -17.61 2.75 -11.51
C ARG A 82 -17.40 3.48 -12.81
#